data_015827950c67315c12fbf559210de98d
#
_entry.id   015827950c67315c12fbf559210de98d
#
_cell.length_a   1.000
_cell.length_b   1.000
_cell.length_c   1.000
_cell.angle_alpha   90.00
_cell.angle_beta   90.00
_cell.angle_gamma   90.00
#
_symmetry.space_group_name_H-M   'P 1'
#
loop_
_entity.id
_entity.type
_entity.pdbx_description
1 polymer ?
#
loop_
_entity_poly.entity_id
_entity_poly.type
_entity_poly.pdbx_seq_one_letter_code
_entity_poly.pdbx_strand_id
1 'polypeptide(L)'
;MASSSSSLQSIYYSFIPLLLIISLSLSLVSPSISASEDQFKLDGKVLQLDDTNFDAAISNFDYVFVDFYAPWCGHCKKLAPELDKAAPILAGLKPPIVVAKVDADKYRKLASKHEIDGYPTLKIFMHGVPTEYYGPRKADLLVRTLTKYVAPDVAILDSDTGIRDFIEAAGMKFPIFTGFGLNESTISNLAVKYKKKAWFSVAKDFSDDIMTSYDFDKVPALVAIHPVYNEQSIFYGPFEEKFLEDYIKQSLLPLLLPINQESLRSLKDDQRRIVVTILEDEADDKSKGVIKVLKAAASANRDLIFGYVGAKQWEDFTESFEVYKKTQLPKMIVWDGDEEYSTVIGSESIDETDIGSQVSRFIEGYREGSVIQKRISGPTFMGFVKSNIGVQILFIFLFVVIVMVMILAITTKEEPLTVGTRDQVDDGSSSTPQPETREALKED
;
A
#
# COMPACT_ATOMS: atom_id res chain seq x y z
N MET A 1 -15.00 -81.49 -37.28
CA MET A 1 -15.43 -80.12 -37.06
C MET A 1 -14.17 -79.35 -36.65
N ALA A 2 -13.51 -78.83 -37.62
CA ALA A 2 -12.28 -77.98 -37.45
C ALA A 2 -12.42 -76.86 -38.46
N SER A 3 -12.46 -75.60 -37.97
CA SER A 3 -12.02 -74.41 -38.70
C SER A 3 -12.61 -73.17 -38.03
N SER A 4 -11.80 -72.42 -37.33
CA SER A 4 -11.89 -70.98 -37.27
C SER A 4 -10.86 -70.34 -36.29
N SER A 5 -9.56 -70.65 -36.49
CA SER A 5 -8.50 -70.01 -35.72
C SER A 5 -7.43 -69.26 -36.56
N SER A 6 -7.61 -69.20 -37.88
CA SER A 6 -6.58 -68.61 -38.78
C SER A 6 -6.80 -67.13 -39.16
N SER A 7 -7.95 -66.55 -38.85
CA SER A 7 -8.24 -65.13 -39.25
C SER A 7 -7.77 -64.07 -38.23
N LEU A 8 -7.67 -64.44 -36.97
CA LEU A 8 -7.26 -63.47 -35.91
C LEU A 8 -5.72 -63.27 -35.85
N GLN A 9 -4.94 -64.29 -36.20
CA GLN A 9 -3.47 -64.14 -36.22
C GLN A 9 -2.96 -63.26 -37.37
N SER A 10 -3.66 -63.24 -38.51
CA SER A 10 -3.23 -62.41 -39.67
C SER A 10 -3.47 -60.91 -39.40
N ILE A 11 -4.45 -60.54 -38.58
CA ILE A 11 -4.75 -59.15 -38.21
C ILE A 11 -3.71 -58.62 -37.21
N TYR A 12 -3.25 -59.48 -36.28
CA TYR A 12 -2.24 -59.08 -35.28
C TYR A 12 -0.88 -58.72 -35.90
N TYR A 13 -0.42 -59.47 -36.89
CA TYR A 13 0.87 -59.21 -37.54
C TYR A 13 0.84 -58.02 -38.51
N SER A 14 -0.34 -57.55 -38.95
CA SER A 14 -0.44 -56.40 -39.84
C SER A 14 -0.43 -55.04 -39.08
N PHE A 15 -0.83 -55.02 -37.78
CA PHE A 15 -0.86 -53.79 -36.98
C PHE A 15 0.36 -53.54 -36.11
N ILE A 16 1.16 -54.57 -35.85
CA ILE A 16 2.39 -54.42 -35.03
C ILE A 16 3.40 -53.47 -35.68
N PRO A 17 3.70 -53.49 -37.00
CA PRO A 17 4.63 -52.56 -37.59
C PRO A 17 4.10 -51.12 -37.64
N LEU A 18 2.76 -50.93 -37.71
CA LEU A 18 2.14 -49.61 -37.70
C LEU A 18 2.21 -48.96 -36.29
N LEU A 19 1.99 -49.74 -35.24
CA LEU A 19 2.18 -49.30 -33.86
C LEU A 19 3.60 -48.99 -33.49
N LEU A 20 4.56 -49.74 -34.00
CA LEU A 20 6.01 -49.50 -33.84
C LEU A 20 6.44 -48.22 -34.57
N ILE A 21 5.90 -47.94 -35.75
CA ILE A 21 6.21 -46.71 -36.50
C ILE A 21 5.59 -45.48 -35.77
N ILE A 22 4.39 -45.58 -35.20
CA ILE A 22 3.74 -44.53 -34.44
C ILE A 22 4.51 -44.29 -33.12
N SER A 23 4.97 -45.32 -32.43
CA SER A 23 5.78 -45.16 -31.22
C SER A 23 7.14 -44.57 -31.48
N LEU A 24 7.77 -44.88 -32.62
CA LEU A 24 9.08 -44.33 -33.02
C LEU A 24 8.93 -42.86 -33.50
N SER A 25 7.83 -42.51 -34.13
CA SER A 25 7.58 -41.11 -34.53
C SER A 25 7.18 -40.21 -33.32
N LEU A 26 6.59 -40.78 -32.27
CA LEU A 26 6.28 -40.02 -31.03
C LEU A 26 7.52 -39.78 -30.18
N SER A 27 8.56 -40.62 -30.29
CA SER A 27 9.83 -40.46 -29.56
C SER A 27 10.80 -39.44 -30.21
N LEU A 28 10.50 -38.97 -31.42
CA LEU A 28 11.32 -37.96 -32.11
C LEU A 28 10.79 -36.52 -31.99
N VAL A 29 9.62 -36.36 -31.38
CA VAL A 29 9.11 -35.05 -31.00
C VAL A 29 9.21 -34.93 -29.48
N SER A 30 10.43 -35.02 -28.96
CA SER A 30 10.74 -34.34 -27.70
C SER A 30 10.76 -32.84 -28.06
N PRO A 31 9.86 -32.02 -27.49
CA PRO A 31 10.12 -30.59 -27.52
C PRO A 31 11.46 -30.44 -26.81
N SER A 32 12.47 -30.04 -27.55
CA SER A 32 13.67 -29.48 -26.97
C SER A 32 13.17 -28.24 -26.22
N ILE A 33 12.81 -28.42 -24.95
CA ILE A 33 12.81 -27.34 -23.98
C ILE A 33 14.30 -27.05 -23.83
N SER A 34 14.84 -26.33 -24.82
CA SER A 34 16.05 -25.56 -24.65
C SER A 34 15.70 -24.57 -23.55
N ALA A 35 15.95 -24.98 -22.32
CA ALA A 35 15.97 -24.09 -21.20
C ALA A 35 16.93 -22.97 -21.58
N SER A 36 16.38 -21.80 -21.79
CA SER A 36 17.15 -20.57 -21.94
C SER A 36 17.73 -20.21 -20.58
N GLU A 37 18.64 -21.01 -20.05
CA GLU A 37 19.37 -20.77 -18.80
C GLU A 37 20.23 -19.51 -18.86
N ASP A 38 20.34 -18.87 -20.04
CA ASP A 38 21.22 -17.72 -20.26
C ASP A 38 20.44 -16.40 -20.52
N GLN A 39 19.11 -16.40 -20.48
CA GLN A 39 18.34 -15.23 -20.87
C GLN A 39 18.33 -14.13 -19.77
N PHE A 40 18.52 -14.50 -18.50
CA PHE A 40 18.51 -13.57 -17.37
C PHE A 40 19.73 -13.80 -16.48
N LYS A 41 20.71 -12.90 -16.56
CA LYS A 41 21.86 -12.90 -15.65
C LYS A 41 21.49 -12.25 -14.32
N LEU A 42 21.62 -13.01 -13.24
CA LEU A 42 21.57 -12.51 -11.86
C LEU A 42 22.93 -11.85 -11.49
N ASP A 43 23.27 -10.74 -12.15
CA ASP A 43 24.51 -9.99 -11.93
C ASP A 43 24.35 -8.80 -10.95
N GLY A 44 23.21 -8.72 -10.28
CA GLY A 44 22.89 -7.63 -9.35
C GLY A 44 22.51 -6.33 -10.03
N LYS A 45 22.26 -6.34 -11.34
CA LYS A 45 21.75 -5.16 -12.07
C LYS A 45 20.23 -5.21 -12.19
N VAL A 46 19.65 -4.01 -12.41
CA VAL A 46 18.22 -3.89 -12.69
C VAL A 46 17.92 -4.43 -14.08
N LEU A 47 17.11 -5.49 -14.18
CA LEU A 47 16.69 -6.09 -15.45
C LEU A 47 15.79 -5.14 -16.23
N GLN A 48 16.04 -5.03 -17.54
CA GLN A 48 15.14 -4.35 -18.46
C GLN A 48 14.14 -5.37 -19.01
N LEU A 49 12.86 -5.18 -18.69
CA LEU A 49 11.80 -6.06 -19.18
C LEU A 49 10.92 -5.33 -20.21
N ASP A 50 10.36 -6.12 -21.11
CA ASP A 50 9.46 -5.70 -22.16
C ASP A 50 8.33 -6.73 -22.38
N ASP A 51 7.50 -6.54 -23.39
CA ASP A 51 6.37 -7.42 -23.71
C ASP A 51 6.79 -8.81 -24.20
N THR A 52 8.06 -9.02 -24.56
CA THR A 52 8.58 -10.31 -25.05
C THR A 52 9.21 -11.16 -23.96
N ASN A 53 9.76 -10.53 -22.90
CA ASN A 53 10.54 -11.24 -21.87
C ASN A 53 9.93 -11.16 -20.46
N PHE A 54 8.90 -10.33 -20.25
CA PHE A 54 8.30 -10.11 -18.93
C PHE A 54 7.74 -11.40 -18.30
N ASP A 55 6.87 -12.10 -19.01
CA ASP A 55 6.22 -13.31 -18.48
C ASP A 55 7.27 -14.42 -18.23
N ALA A 56 8.31 -14.50 -19.05
CA ALA A 56 9.43 -15.42 -18.84
C ALA A 56 10.22 -15.05 -17.57
N ALA A 57 10.53 -13.79 -17.34
CA ALA A 57 11.21 -13.34 -16.12
C ALA A 57 10.40 -13.64 -14.86
N ILE A 58 9.09 -13.31 -14.88
CA ILE A 58 8.20 -13.58 -13.74
C ILE A 58 8.05 -15.08 -13.45
N SER A 59 8.14 -15.94 -14.46
CA SER A 59 8.06 -17.40 -14.29
C SER A 59 9.39 -18.03 -13.87
N ASN A 60 10.53 -17.39 -14.21
CA ASN A 60 11.87 -17.93 -13.94
C ASN A 60 12.36 -17.64 -12.50
N PHE A 61 11.87 -16.58 -11.87
CA PHE A 61 12.29 -16.17 -10.55
C PHE A 61 11.14 -16.19 -9.54
N ASP A 62 11.42 -16.72 -8.35
CA ASP A 62 10.43 -16.78 -7.26
C ASP A 62 10.01 -15.37 -6.79
N TYR A 63 10.95 -14.41 -6.81
CA TYR A 63 10.72 -13.04 -6.34
C TYR A 63 11.27 -12.03 -7.33
N VAL A 64 10.37 -11.22 -7.92
CA VAL A 64 10.73 -10.14 -8.85
C VAL A 64 10.10 -8.84 -8.40
N PHE A 65 10.90 -7.84 -8.11
CA PHE A 65 10.45 -6.50 -7.81
C PHE A 65 10.50 -5.63 -9.05
N VAL A 66 9.35 -5.16 -9.52
CA VAL A 66 9.21 -4.48 -10.82
C VAL A 66 8.81 -3.02 -10.62
N ASP A 67 9.57 -2.12 -11.26
CA ASP A 67 9.25 -0.70 -11.45
C ASP A 67 8.59 -0.50 -12.83
N PHE A 68 7.30 -0.23 -12.84
CA PHE A 68 6.58 0.22 -14.02
C PHE A 68 6.73 1.74 -14.13
N TYR A 69 7.61 2.18 -15.04
CA TYR A 69 8.01 3.58 -15.17
C TYR A 69 7.63 4.19 -16.51
N ALA A 70 7.75 5.53 -16.59
CA ALA A 70 7.75 6.26 -17.85
C ALA A 70 9.03 7.12 -17.98
N PRO A 71 9.67 7.23 -19.15
CA PRO A 71 10.93 7.96 -19.34
C PRO A 71 10.85 9.44 -18.99
N TRP A 72 9.69 10.06 -19.17
CA TRP A 72 9.43 11.47 -18.87
C TRP A 72 9.07 11.73 -17.40
N CYS A 73 8.80 10.70 -16.59
CA CYS A 73 8.36 10.82 -15.22
C CYS A 73 9.50 11.28 -14.27
N GLY A 74 9.36 12.43 -13.63
CA GLY A 74 10.36 12.96 -12.71
C GLY A 74 10.56 12.11 -11.44
N HIS A 75 9.51 11.48 -10.91
CA HIS A 75 9.60 10.59 -9.76
C HIS A 75 10.33 9.28 -10.11
N CYS A 76 10.12 8.76 -11.32
CA CYS A 76 10.81 7.56 -11.81
C CYS A 76 12.32 7.82 -11.95
N LYS A 77 12.71 9.01 -12.46
CA LYS A 77 14.13 9.42 -12.55
C LYS A 77 14.81 9.51 -11.18
N LYS A 78 14.06 9.91 -10.12
CA LYS A 78 14.59 9.95 -8.75
C LYS A 78 14.68 8.54 -8.13
N LEU A 79 13.82 7.62 -8.54
CA LEU A 79 13.78 6.25 -8.02
C LEU A 79 14.87 5.37 -8.66
N ALA A 80 15.17 5.53 -9.94
CA ALA A 80 16.11 4.68 -10.68
C ALA A 80 17.47 4.49 -9.96
N PRO A 81 18.18 5.52 -9.49
CA PRO A 81 19.45 5.33 -8.78
C PRO A 81 19.29 4.59 -7.43
N GLU A 82 18.14 4.65 -6.80
CA GLU A 82 17.88 3.89 -5.58
C GLU A 82 17.66 2.39 -5.88
N LEU A 83 17.02 2.07 -7.00
CA LEU A 83 16.90 0.68 -7.49
C LEU A 83 18.24 0.10 -7.88
N ASP A 84 19.10 0.88 -8.57
CA ASP A 84 20.45 0.45 -8.95
C ASP A 84 21.33 0.12 -7.73
N LYS A 85 21.16 0.85 -6.62
CA LYS A 85 21.85 0.56 -5.34
C LYS A 85 21.27 -0.66 -4.63
N ALA A 86 19.95 -0.86 -4.67
CA ALA A 86 19.27 -1.94 -4.00
C ALA A 86 19.44 -3.29 -4.70
N ALA A 87 19.51 -3.30 -6.03
CA ALA A 87 19.52 -4.51 -6.84
C ALA A 87 20.64 -5.52 -6.47
N PRO A 88 21.93 -5.13 -6.31
CA PRO A 88 22.98 -6.07 -5.95
C PRO A 88 22.78 -6.68 -4.56
N ILE A 89 22.24 -5.92 -3.61
CA ILE A 89 21.97 -6.39 -2.24
C ILE A 89 20.83 -7.40 -2.26
N LEU A 90 19.75 -7.10 -2.97
CA LEU A 90 18.58 -7.95 -3.10
C LEU A 90 18.86 -9.24 -3.86
N ALA A 91 19.70 -9.20 -4.90
CA ALA A 91 20.14 -10.36 -5.61
C ALA A 91 21.03 -11.30 -4.77
N GLY A 92 21.70 -10.78 -3.75
CA GLY A 92 22.52 -11.54 -2.79
C GLY A 92 21.73 -12.24 -1.69
N LEU A 93 20.43 -12.00 -1.56
CA LEU A 93 19.58 -12.65 -0.56
C LEU A 93 19.38 -14.15 -0.86
N LYS A 94 18.91 -14.87 0.15
CA LYS A 94 18.53 -16.29 0.04
C LYS A 94 17.12 -16.47 0.60
N PRO A 95 16.09 -16.64 -0.28
CA PRO A 95 16.12 -16.59 -1.74
C PRO A 95 16.36 -15.16 -2.29
N PRO A 96 16.89 -15.03 -3.52
CA PRO A 96 17.19 -13.74 -4.13
C PRO A 96 15.91 -13.01 -4.56
N ILE A 97 15.96 -11.68 -4.53
CA ILE A 97 14.94 -10.83 -5.15
C ILE A 97 15.55 -10.15 -6.36
N VAL A 98 15.01 -10.42 -7.53
CA VAL A 98 15.41 -9.77 -8.78
C VAL A 98 14.72 -8.41 -8.88
N VAL A 99 15.50 -7.35 -9.13
CA VAL A 99 14.96 -6.02 -9.40
C VAL A 99 14.85 -5.83 -10.91
N ALA A 100 13.68 -5.44 -11.38
CA ALA A 100 13.39 -5.22 -12.79
C ALA A 100 12.66 -3.90 -13.02
N LYS A 101 12.68 -3.41 -14.27
CA LYS A 101 11.90 -2.25 -14.68
C LYS A 101 11.32 -2.41 -16.07
N VAL A 102 10.16 -1.81 -16.30
CA VAL A 102 9.39 -1.84 -17.55
C VAL A 102 9.03 -0.43 -17.95
N ASP A 103 9.29 -0.06 -19.19
CA ASP A 103 8.74 1.17 -19.78
C ASP A 103 7.24 0.97 -20.07
N ALA A 104 6.42 1.28 -19.09
CA ALA A 104 4.98 1.07 -19.15
C ALA A 104 4.26 2.10 -20.04
N ASP A 105 4.90 3.21 -20.40
CA ASP A 105 4.40 4.16 -21.38
C ASP A 105 4.58 3.62 -22.81
N LYS A 106 5.69 2.91 -23.06
CA LYS A 106 5.96 2.22 -24.34
C LYS A 106 5.14 0.93 -24.47
N TYR A 107 5.14 0.09 -23.44
CA TYR A 107 4.49 -1.23 -23.44
C TYR A 107 3.09 -1.19 -22.79
N ARG A 108 2.18 -0.39 -23.38
CA ARG A 108 0.83 -0.11 -22.83
C ARG A 108 -0.05 -1.34 -22.66
N LYS A 109 0.10 -2.38 -23.49
CA LYS A 109 -0.64 -3.63 -23.34
C LYS A 109 -0.22 -4.35 -22.06
N LEU A 110 1.09 -4.37 -21.78
CA LEU A 110 1.62 -4.94 -20.54
C LEU A 110 1.20 -4.12 -19.34
N ALA A 111 1.25 -2.78 -19.42
CA ALA A 111 0.77 -1.87 -18.40
C ALA A 111 -0.70 -2.11 -18.06
N SER A 112 -1.57 -2.22 -19.08
CA SER A 112 -2.99 -2.52 -18.91
C SER A 112 -3.23 -3.91 -18.30
N LYS A 113 -2.48 -4.95 -18.71
CA LYS A 113 -2.54 -6.30 -18.13
C LYS A 113 -2.28 -6.29 -16.63
N HIS A 114 -1.44 -5.39 -16.16
CA HIS A 114 -1.04 -5.26 -14.76
C HIS A 114 -1.68 -4.07 -14.03
N GLU A 115 -2.73 -3.46 -14.62
CA GLU A 115 -3.51 -2.37 -13.99
C GLU A 115 -2.62 -1.19 -13.54
N ILE A 116 -1.76 -0.71 -14.46
CA ILE A 116 -0.85 0.41 -14.20
C ILE A 116 -1.51 1.71 -14.63
N ASP A 117 -1.99 2.50 -13.66
CA ASP A 117 -2.70 3.77 -13.89
C ASP A 117 -1.80 5.00 -13.71
N GLY A 118 -0.59 4.83 -13.18
CA GLY A 118 0.33 5.95 -12.91
C GLY A 118 1.79 5.52 -12.78
N TYR A 119 2.70 6.50 -12.74
CA TYR A 119 4.15 6.24 -12.70
C TYR A 119 4.83 6.99 -11.54
N PRO A 120 5.81 6.33 -10.84
CA PRO A 120 6.11 4.91 -10.92
C PRO A 120 5.08 4.08 -10.14
N THR A 121 4.66 2.94 -10.68
CA THR A 121 3.95 1.89 -9.95
C THR A 121 4.90 0.75 -9.66
N LEU A 122 5.01 0.35 -8.39
CA LEU A 122 5.92 -0.68 -7.93
C LEU A 122 5.12 -1.92 -7.53
N LYS A 123 5.51 -3.08 -8.04
CA LYS A 123 4.91 -4.37 -7.67
C LYS A 123 6.00 -5.39 -7.37
N ILE A 124 5.74 -6.24 -6.36
CA ILE A 124 6.54 -7.43 -6.12
C ILE A 124 5.75 -8.66 -6.59
N PHE A 125 6.37 -9.45 -7.44
CA PHE A 125 5.84 -10.74 -7.88
C PHE A 125 6.46 -11.82 -7.01
N MET A 126 5.62 -12.60 -6.32
CA MET A 126 6.02 -13.71 -5.48
C MET A 126 5.43 -14.99 -6.08
N HIS A 127 6.28 -15.89 -6.55
CA HIS A 127 5.88 -17.09 -7.29
C HIS A 127 4.85 -16.77 -8.40
N GLY A 128 5.10 -15.69 -9.16
CA GLY A 128 4.23 -15.22 -10.23
C GLY A 128 3.04 -14.36 -9.81
N VAL A 129 2.73 -14.26 -8.51
CA VAL A 129 1.57 -13.50 -8.00
C VAL A 129 1.98 -12.06 -7.67
N PRO A 130 1.39 -11.03 -8.33
CA PRO A 130 1.70 -9.64 -8.08
C PRO A 130 1.09 -9.15 -6.76
N THR A 131 1.86 -8.35 -6.05
CA THR A 131 1.42 -7.57 -4.89
C THR A 131 1.92 -6.14 -5.06
N GLU A 132 1.06 -5.15 -4.88
CA GLU A 132 1.47 -3.75 -4.94
C GLU A 132 2.39 -3.38 -3.79
N TYR A 133 3.37 -2.53 -4.10
CA TYR A 133 4.35 -2.05 -3.15
C TYR A 133 4.16 -0.56 -2.87
N TYR A 134 3.73 -0.24 -1.66
CA TYR A 134 3.55 1.13 -1.18
C TYR A 134 4.62 1.55 -0.15
N GLY A 135 5.71 0.79 -0.09
CA GLY A 135 6.80 1.00 0.87
C GLY A 135 7.73 2.17 0.51
N PRO A 136 8.79 2.37 1.34
CA PRO A 136 9.78 3.40 1.12
C PRO A 136 10.56 3.16 -0.17
N ARG A 137 11.03 4.27 -0.78
CA ARG A 137 11.72 4.27 -2.08
C ARG A 137 13.23 4.55 -1.99
N LYS A 138 13.77 4.77 -0.79
CA LYS A 138 15.22 4.87 -0.54
C LYS A 138 15.83 3.47 -0.49
N ALA A 139 17.01 3.30 -1.06
CA ALA A 139 17.62 1.99 -1.27
C ALA A 139 17.73 1.14 -0.01
N ASP A 140 18.23 1.71 1.08
CA ASP A 140 18.39 1.05 2.37
C ASP A 140 17.06 0.58 2.98
N LEU A 141 16.05 1.45 2.95
CA LEU A 141 14.71 1.16 3.44
C LEU A 141 13.94 0.21 2.51
N LEU A 142 14.16 0.34 1.19
CA LEU A 142 13.62 -0.56 0.18
C LEU A 142 14.12 -1.99 0.39
N VAL A 143 15.45 -2.16 0.50
CA VAL A 143 16.09 -3.46 0.78
C VAL A 143 15.50 -4.06 2.04
N ARG A 144 15.51 -3.31 3.14
CA ARG A 144 14.99 -3.78 4.43
C ARG A 144 13.52 -4.21 4.35
N THR A 145 12.70 -3.46 3.63
CA THR A 145 11.28 -3.80 3.45
C THR A 145 11.12 -5.04 2.55
N LEU A 146 11.86 -5.14 1.45
CA LEU A 146 11.76 -6.28 0.54
C LEU A 146 12.33 -7.56 1.15
N THR A 147 13.40 -7.50 1.92
CA THR A 147 13.94 -8.66 2.67
C THR A 147 12.86 -9.35 3.51
N LYS A 148 11.92 -8.57 4.05
CA LYS A 148 10.80 -9.11 4.82
C LYS A 148 9.92 -10.10 4.04
N TYR A 149 9.74 -9.89 2.73
CA TYR A 149 8.92 -10.79 1.91
C TYR A 149 9.55 -12.17 1.71
N VAL A 150 10.88 -12.25 1.74
CA VAL A 150 11.64 -13.50 1.56
C VAL A 150 12.12 -14.11 2.89
N ALA A 151 12.05 -13.37 3.98
CA ALA A 151 12.37 -13.87 5.31
C ALA A 151 11.44 -15.02 5.70
N PRO A 152 11.89 -15.98 6.53
CA PRO A 152 11.02 -16.99 7.11
C PRO A 152 9.86 -16.33 7.88
N ASP A 153 8.71 -17.02 7.94
CA ASP A 153 7.54 -16.48 8.64
C ASP A 153 7.82 -16.31 10.13
N VAL A 154 8.58 -17.24 10.72
CA VAL A 154 9.09 -17.18 12.10
C VAL A 154 10.60 -17.40 12.07
N ALA A 155 11.37 -16.45 12.57
CA ALA A 155 12.81 -16.61 12.76
C ALA A 155 13.10 -17.41 14.03
N ILE A 156 14.02 -18.38 13.94
CA ILE A 156 14.49 -19.14 15.11
C ILE A 156 15.78 -18.50 15.62
N LEU A 157 15.80 -18.13 16.90
CA LEU A 157 16.91 -17.42 17.54
C LEU A 157 17.49 -18.30 18.65
N ASP A 158 18.78 -18.60 18.57
CA ASP A 158 19.46 -19.57 19.42
C ASP A 158 20.53 -18.91 20.34
N SER A 159 20.52 -17.58 20.44
CA SER A 159 21.47 -16.83 21.28
C SER A 159 21.02 -15.39 21.49
N ASP A 160 21.56 -14.77 22.55
CA ASP A 160 21.36 -13.35 22.85
C ASP A 160 21.79 -12.43 21.70
N THR A 161 22.91 -12.75 21.05
CA THR A 161 23.38 -12.00 19.89
C THR A 161 22.41 -12.14 18.73
N GLY A 162 21.93 -13.36 18.46
CA GLY A 162 20.92 -13.62 17.41
C GLY A 162 19.62 -12.83 17.65
N ILE A 163 19.19 -12.68 18.92
CA ILE A 163 18.01 -11.88 19.27
C ILE A 163 18.24 -10.40 18.95
N ARG A 164 19.38 -9.84 19.38
CA ARG A 164 19.72 -8.43 19.12
C ARG A 164 19.87 -8.15 17.62
N ASP A 165 20.60 -9.02 16.91
CA ASP A 165 20.82 -8.92 15.47
C ASP A 165 19.50 -8.98 14.69
N PHE A 166 18.58 -9.88 15.10
CA PHE A 166 17.26 -9.97 14.48
C PHE A 166 16.44 -8.68 14.67
N ILE A 167 16.41 -8.13 15.88
CA ILE A 167 15.67 -6.89 16.17
C ILE A 167 16.28 -5.70 15.42
N GLU A 168 17.61 -5.61 15.34
CA GLU A 168 18.29 -4.59 14.55
C GLU A 168 17.99 -4.74 13.05
N ALA A 169 18.07 -5.95 12.50
CA ALA A 169 17.77 -6.26 11.10
C ALA A 169 16.31 -5.99 10.74
N ALA A 170 15.36 -6.31 11.63
CA ALA A 170 13.94 -6.00 11.48
C ALA A 170 13.69 -4.50 11.34
N GLY A 171 14.52 -3.68 11.99
CA GLY A 171 14.51 -2.22 11.89
C GLY A 171 13.29 -1.58 12.54
N MET A 172 13.07 -0.31 12.22
CA MET A 172 12.12 0.54 12.95
C MET A 172 10.68 0.49 12.45
N LYS A 173 10.43 -0.03 11.25
CA LYS A 173 9.16 0.21 10.54
C LYS A 173 7.99 -0.64 11.05
N PHE A 174 8.25 -1.89 11.40
CA PHE A 174 7.21 -2.85 11.76
C PHE A 174 7.34 -3.28 13.21
N PRO A 175 6.22 -3.58 13.89
CA PRO A 175 6.29 -4.23 15.19
C PRO A 175 6.95 -5.61 15.09
N ILE A 176 7.62 -6.02 16.16
CA ILE A 176 8.37 -7.27 16.27
C ILE A 176 7.74 -8.09 17.38
N PHE A 177 7.36 -9.32 17.09
CA PHE A 177 6.85 -10.28 18.06
C PHE A 177 7.88 -11.37 18.29
N THR A 178 8.42 -11.46 19.49
CA THR A 178 9.39 -12.49 19.88
C THR A 178 8.81 -13.38 20.95
N GLY A 179 8.66 -14.66 20.64
CA GLY A 179 8.22 -15.68 21.60
C GLY A 179 9.41 -16.23 22.39
N PHE A 180 9.42 -16.06 23.70
CA PHE A 180 10.42 -16.61 24.61
C PHE A 180 9.87 -17.88 25.27
N GLY A 181 10.57 -19.00 25.13
CA GLY A 181 10.10 -20.29 25.61
C GLY A 181 8.85 -20.82 24.93
N LEU A 182 8.51 -20.29 23.76
CA LEU A 182 7.41 -20.76 22.90
C LEU A 182 7.94 -21.69 21.81
N ASN A 183 7.08 -22.64 21.37
CA ASN A 183 7.33 -23.40 20.18
C ASN A 183 6.95 -22.60 18.94
N GLU A 184 7.69 -22.78 17.85
CA GLU A 184 7.40 -22.14 16.56
C GLU A 184 5.94 -22.40 16.10
N SER A 185 5.47 -23.64 16.24
CA SER A 185 4.10 -24.04 15.88
C SER A 185 3.00 -23.25 16.60
N THR A 186 3.31 -22.67 17.76
CA THR A 186 2.34 -21.85 18.52
C THR A 186 1.97 -20.55 17.82
N ILE A 187 2.91 -19.98 17.06
CA ILE A 187 2.72 -18.67 16.42
C ILE A 187 2.78 -18.72 14.87
N SER A 188 3.12 -19.87 14.27
CA SER A 188 3.38 -19.98 12.84
C SER A 188 2.21 -19.55 11.96
N ASN A 189 0.97 -19.99 12.26
CA ASN A 189 -0.21 -19.60 11.50
C ASN A 189 -0.44 -18.08 11.54
N LEU A 190 -0.27 -17.49 12.71
CA LEU A 190 -0.41 -16.05 12.92
C LEU A 190 0.73 -15.26 12.26
N ALA A 191 1.95 -15.80 12.29
CA ALA A 191 3.09 -15.22 11.61
C ALA A 191 2.86 -15.15 10.09
N VAL A 192 2.36 -16.20 9.46
CA VAL A 192 1.95 -16.21 8.04
C VAL A 192 0.89 -15.15 7.79
N LYS A 193 -0.17 -15.13 8.62
CA LYS A 193 -1.31 -14.21 8.48
C LYS A 193 -0.89 -12.73 8.56
N TYR A 194 0.01 -12.42 9.49
CA TYR A 194 0.46 -11.05 9.77
C TYR A 194 1.84 -10.71 9.19
N LYS A 195 2.43 -11.58 8.36
CA LYS A 195 3.77 -11.40 7.77
C LYS A 195 4.00 -10.01 7.17
N LYS A 196 3.01 -9.46 6.49
CA LYS A 196 3.11 -8.13 5.85
C LYS A 196 3.07 -6.96 6.85
N LYS A 197 2.60 -7.21 8.09
CA LYS A 197 2.34 -6.17 9.11
C LYS A 197 3.32 -6.23 10.30
N ALA A 198 3.98 -7.36 10.56
CA ALA A 198 4.85 -7.56 11.71
C ALA A 198 5.97 -8.57 11.45
N TRP A 199 7.05 -8.52 12.24
CA TRP A 199 8.09 -9.53 12.30
C TRP A 199 7.78 -10.54 13.41
N PHE A 200 8.12 -11.82 13.17
CA PHE A 200 7.90 -12.88 14.13
C PHE A 200 9.17 -13.70 14.34
N SER A 201 9.46 -14.02 15.60
CA SER A 201 10.56 -14.89 15.97
C SER A 201 10.23 -15.69 17.23
N VAL A 202 10.97 -16.79 17.45
CA VAL A 202 11.00 -17.52 18.70
C VAL A 202 12.45 -17.64 19.17
N ALA A 203 12.71 -17.29 20.43
CA ALA A 203 13.99 -17.45 21.08
C ALA A 203 13.99 -18.77 21.86
N LYS A 204 14.91 -19.68 21.47
CA LYS A 204 15.05 -21.00 22.10
C LYS A 204 16.05 -21.00 23.25
N ASP A 205 17.11 -20.18 23.10
CA ASP A 205 18.15 -20.01 24.11
C ASP A 205 18.42 -18.52 24.33
N PHE A 206 18.43 -18.09 25.58
CA PHE A 206 18.62 -16.69 25.98
C PHE A 206 18.96 -16.59 27.46
N SER A 207 19.65 -15.53 27.85
CA SER A 207 20.08 -15.26 29.21
C SER A 207 19.06 -14.43 30.01
N ASP A 208 19.28 -14.36 31.33
CA ASP A 208 18.52 -13.47 32.22
C ASP A 208 18.70 -11.98 31.83
N ASP A 209 19.83 -11.62 31.21
CA ASP A 209 20.08 -10.27 30.71
C ASP A 209 19.08 -9.89 29.60
N ILE A 210 18.69 -10.84 28.76
CA ILE A 210 17.63 -10.64 27.73
C ILE A 210 16.28 -10.44 28.42
N MET A 211 15.94 -11.24 29.43
CA MET A 211 14.70 -11.08 30.19
C MET A 211 14.62 -9.69 30.82
N THR A 212 15.71 -9.22 31.41
CA THR A 212 15.80 -7.86 31.98
C THR A 212 15.70 -6.77 30.88
N SER A 213 16.38 -6.97 29.74
CA SER A 213 16.39 -5.99 28.65
C SER A 213 15.03 -5.81 27.98
N TYR A 214 14.20 -6.85 27.96
CA TYR A 214 12.85 -6.85 27.39
C TYR A 214 11.75 -6.90 28.45
N ASP A 215 12.10 -6.61 29.71
CA ASP A 215 11.21 -6.39 30.87
C ASP A 215 10.17 -7.50 31.10
N PHE A 216 10.57 -8.78 30.93
CA PHE A 216 9.72 -9.92 31.24
C PHE A 216 10.37 -10.81 32.30
N ASP A 217 9.57 -11.42 33.19
CA ASP A 217 10.00 -12.10 34.42
C ASP A 217 9.77 -13.61 34.40
N LYS A 218 9.04 -14.11 33.42
CA LYS A 218 8.74 -15.54 33.32
C LYS A 218 8.51 -15.96 31.85
N VAL A 219 8.65 -17.25 31.62
CA VAL A 219 8.37 -17.90 30.36
C VAL A 219 7.29 -18.99 30.54
N PRO A 220 6.48 -19.30 29.53
CA PRO A 220 6.52 -18.70 28.18
C PRO A 220 5.98 -17.27 28.15
N ALA A 221 6.52 -16.45 27.24
CA ALA A 221 6.10 -15.06 27.01
C ALA A 221 6.13 -14.73 25.51
N LEU A 222 5.20 -13.89 25.05
CA LEU A 222 5.27 -13.25 23.73
C LEU A 222 5.47 -11.75 23.95
N VAL A 223 6.61 -11.23 23.54
CA VAL A 223 6.96 -9.80 23.66
C VAL A 223 6.71 -9.12 22.33
N ALA A 224 5.89 -8.09 22.34
CA ALA A 224 5.68 -7.18 21.20
C ALA A 224 6.52 -5.91 21.41
N ILE A 225 7.34 -5.57 20.42
CA ILE A 225 8.25 -4.42 20.45
C ILE A 225 7.86 -3.47 19.32
N HIS A 226 7.72 -2.19 19.64
CA HIS A 226 7.53 -1.10 18.70
C HIS A 226 8.78 -0.20 18.68
N PRO A 227 9.76 -0.44 17.80
CA PRO A 227 11.06 0.23 17.88
C PRO A 227 10.99 1.76 17.71
N VAL A 228 10.11 2.27 16.81
CA VAL A 228 9.91 3.72 16.58
C VAL A 228 9.44 4.44 17.85
N TYR A 229 8.58 3.79 18.63
CA TYR A 229 7.92 4.40 19.79
C TYR A 229 8.60 4.07 21.10
N ASN A 230 9.67 3.25 21.04
CA ASN A 230 10.35 2.68 22.21
C ASN A 230 9.32 2.10 23.21
N GLU A 231 8.38 1.32 22.67
CA GLU A 231 7.31 0.69 23.43
C GLU A 231 7.43 -0.82 23.33
N GLN A 232 7.09 -1.48 24.42
CA GLN A 232 6.96 -2.93 24.46
C GLN A 232 5.75 -3.33 25.28
N SER A 233 5.21 -4.50 24.98
CA SER A 233 4.15 -5.14 25.75
C SER A 233 4.39 -6.64 25.81
N ILE A 234 3.93 -7.28 26.88
CA ILE A 234 4.22 -8.68 27.16
C ILE A 234 2.91 -9.43 27.35
N PHE A 235 2.84 -10.60 26.71
CA PHE A 235 1.72 -11.52 26.84
C PHE A 235 2.18 -12.82 27.48
N TYR A 236 1.59 -13.15 28.60
CA TYR A 236 1.88 -14.36 29.36
C TYR A 236 0.84 -15.47 29.19
N GLY A 237 0.05 -15.37 28.14
CA GLY A 237 -0.98 -16.35 27.85
C GLY A 237 -2.40 -15.95 28.30
N PRO A 238 -3.37 -16.81 28.02
CA PRO A 238 -3.24 -18.17 27.45
C PRO A 238 -2.77 -18.17 25.98
N PHE A 239 -1.91 -19.14 25.61
CA PHE A 239 -1.30 -19.24 24.27
C PHE A 239 -2.16 -20.03 23.27
N GLU A 240 -3.46 -20.01 23.45
CA GLU A 240 -4.43 -20.48 22.44
C GLU A 240 -4.51 -19.48 21.31
N GLU A 241 -4.72 -19.95 20.07
CA GLU A 241 -4.66 -19.14 18.84
C GLU A 241 -5.52 -17.89 18.91
N LYS A 242 -6.74 -17.99 19.46
CA LYS A 242 -7.67 -16.86 19.59
C LYS A 242 -7.10 -15.73 20.46
N PHE A 243 -6.58 -16.05 21.64
CA PHE A 243 -6.04 -15.03 22.55
C PHE A 243 -4.73 -14.43 22.05
N LEU A 244 -3.89 -15.27 21.43
CA LEU A 244 -2.69 -14.82 20.73
C LEU A 244 -3.02 -13.87 19.59
N GLU A 245 -4.01 -14.21 18.78
CA GLU A 245 -4.44 -13.36 17.67
C GLU A 245 -4.97 -12.02 18.17
N ASP A 246 -5.80 -12.03 19.21
CA ASP A 246 -6.34 -10.81 19.80
C ASP A 246 -5.22 -9.92 20.35
N TYR A 247 -4.22 -10.50 21.04
CA TYR A 247 -3.04 -9.77 21.49
C TYR A 247 -2.22 -9.20 20.33
N ILE A 248 -1.94 -10.01 19.29
CA ILE A 248 -1.19 -9.58 18.12
C ILE A 248 -1.92 -8.43 17.43
N LYS A 249 -3.22 -8.55 17.16
CA LYS A 249 -4.04 -7.49 16.54
C LYS A 249 -3.97 -6.18 17.32
N GLN A 250 -4.14 -6.26 18.65
CA GLN A 250 -4.06 -5.09 19.53
C GLN A 250 -2.67 -4.46 19.51
N SER A 251 -1.62 -5.28 19.36
CA SER A 251 -0.22 -4.87 19.39
C SER A 251 0.37 -4.65 17.99
N LEU A 252 -0.40 -4.61 16.91
CA LEU A 252 0.07 -4.15 15.61
C LEU A 252 0.27 -2.63 15.57
N LEU A 253 -0.47 -1.89 16.39
CA LEU A 253 -0.34 -0.45 16.57
C LEU A 253 0.30 -0.14 17.92
N PRO A 254 1.05 0.96 18.05
CA PRO A 254 1.57 1.41 19.34
C PRO A 254 0.44 1.75 20.30
N LEU A 255 0.75 1.91 21.58
CA LEU A 255 -0.23 2.33 22.59
C LEU A 255 -0.88 3.65 22.25
N LEU A 256 -0.07 4.61 21.82
CA LEU A 256 -0.53 5.94 21.46
C LEU A 256 0.08 6.36 20.12
N LEU A 257 -0.78 6.64 19.16
CA LEU A 257 -0.43 6.88 17.77
C LEU A 257 -0.48 8.39 17.44
N PRO A 258 0.60 9.00 16.91
CA PRO A 258 0.48 10.32 16.29
C PRO A 258 -0.40 10.21 15.04
N ILE A 259 -1.47 10.99 14.97
CA ILE A 259 -2.38 10.99 13.82
C ILE A 259 -1.78 11.83 12.69
N ASN A 260 -1.43 11.17 11.61
CA ASN A 260 -0.91 11.76 10.39
C ASN A 260 -1.32 10.93 9.17
N GLN A 261 -0.94 11.33 7.95
CA GLN A 261 -1.33 10.62 6.73
C GLN A 261 -0.85 9.15 6.69
N GLU A 262 0.29 8.83 7.30
CA GLU A 262 0.81 7.47 7.33
C GLU A 262 0.05 6.60 8.34
N SER A 263 -0.19 7.12 9.54
CA SER A 263 -0.92 6.41 10.59
C SER A 263 -2.38 6.17 10.21
N LEU A 264 -3.04 7.11 9.53
CA LEU A 264 -4.40 6.93 9.03
C LEU A 264 -4.55 5.75 8.06
N ARG A 265 -3.51 5.47 7.26
CA ARG A 265 -3.51 4.28 6.39
C ARG A 265 -3.48 2.99 7.20
N SER A 266 -2.73 2.98 8.31
CA SER A 266 -2.64 1.82 9.20
C SER A 266 -3.94 1.59 9.98
N LEU A 267 -4.69 2.65 10.27
CA LEU A 267 -5.98 2.60 10.97
C LEU A 267 -7.12 2.07 10.10
N LYS A 268 -7.02 2.18 8.78
CA LYS A 268 -8.09 1.82 7.84
C LYS A 268 -8.60 0.38 7.99
N ASP A 269 -7.72 -0.54 8.35
CA ASP A 269 -8.04 -1.96 8.50
C ASP A 269 -8.43 -2.34 9.94
N ASP A 270 -8.39 -1.40 10.89
CA ASP A 270 -8.73 -1.63 12.29
C ASP A 270 -10.15 -1.18 12.58
N GLN A 271 -10.94 -2.02 13.21
CA GLN A 271 -12.36 -1.76 13.48
C GLN A 271 -12.61 -1.12 14.86
N ARG A 272 -11.56 -0.96 15.67
CA ARG A 272 -11.68 -0.31 16.98
C ARG A 272 -12.00 1.17 16.83
N ARG A 273 -12.73 1.71 17.78
CA ARG A 273 -12.96 3.15 17.88
C ARG A 273 -11.68 3.87 18.29
N ILE A 274 -11.49 5.08 17.78
CA ILE A 274 -10.27 5.85 17.95
C ILE A 274 -10.56 7.00 18.91
N VAL A 275 -9.95 7.00 20.09
CA VAL A 275 -9.91 8.14 21.00
C VAL A 275 -8.85 9.11 20.48
N VAL A 276 -9.28 10.20 19.87
CA VAL A 276 -8.38 11.24 19.36
C VAL A 276 -8.29 12.37 20.37
N THR A 277 -7.08 12.67 20.82
CA THR A 277 -6.79 13.84 21.65
C THR A 277 -6.17 14.93 20.79
N ILE A 278 -6.86 16.04 20.65
CA ILE A 278 -6.40 17.19 19.88
C ILE A 278 -5.67 18.12 20.83
N LEU A 279 -4.38 18.30 20.57
CA LEU A 279 -3.44 19.14 21.31
C LEU A 279 -3.26 20.48 20.59
N GLU A 280 -2.74 21.49 21.25
CA GLU A 280 -2.39 22.75 20.58
C GLU A 280 -1.14 22.55 19.70
N ASP A 281 -0.09 22.02 20.28
CA ASP A 281 1.21 21.75 19.64
C ASP A 281 1.81 20.46 20.21
N GLU A 282 2.18 19.51 19.35
CA GLU A 282 2.75 18.22 19.77
C GLU A 282 4.12 18.36 20.47
N ALA A 283 4.87 19.40 20.14
CA ALA A 283 6.21 19.64 20.66
C ALA A 283 6.22 20.31 22.05
N ASP A 284 5.11 20.88 22.46
CA ASP A 284 4.96 21.60 23.72
C ASP A 284 5.11 20.66 24.96
N ASP A 285 5.70 21.16 26.04
CA ASP A 285 5.93 20.39 27.27
C ASP A 285 4.60 20.01 27.97
N LYS A 286 3.57 20.84 27.87
CA LYS A 286 2.23 20.52 28.36
C LYS A 286 1.65 19.32 27.61
N SER A 287 1.75 19.34 26.28
CA SER A 287 1.31 18.24 25.42
C SER A 287 2.06 16.94 25.73
N LYS A 288 3.35 17.00 26.03
CA LYS A 288 4.14 15.82 26.47
C LYS A 288 3.61 15.22 27.78
N GLY A 289 3.14 16.06 28.71
CA GLY A 289 2.49 15.61 29.93
C GLY A 289 1.20 14.86 29.64
N VAL A 290 0.34 15.39 28.77
CA VAL A 290 -0.91 14.75 28.31
C VAL A 290 -0.59 13.42 27.61
N ILE A 291 0.36 13.39 26.68
CA ILE A 291 0.78 12.20 25.94
C ILE A 291 1.20 11.08 26.89
N LYS A 292 1.93 11.39 27.97
CA LYS A 292 2.32 10.39 28.98
C LYS A 292 1.12 9.76 29.68
N VAL A 293 0.12 10.55 30.04
CA VAL A 293 -1.11 10.06 30.68
C VAL A 293 -1.95 9.23 29.70
N LEU A 294 -2.05 9.69 28.44
CA LEU A 294 -2.76 8.95 27.38
C LEU A 294 -2.15 7.58 27.13
N LYS A 295 -0.81 7.43 27.18
CA LYS A 295 -0.15 6.13 27.06
C LYS A 295 -0.57 5.16 28.18
N ALA A 296 -0.66 5.63 29.42
CA ALA A 296 -1.14 4.83 30.54
C ALA A 296 -2.63 4.42 30.36
N ALA A 297 -3.48 5.36 29.93
CA ALA A 297 -4.87 5.08 29.63
C ALA A 297 -5.04 4.07 28.48
N ALA A 298 -4.26 4.21 27.42
CA ALA A 298 -4.24 3.29 26.27
C ALA A 298 -3.82 1.87 26.66
N SER A 299 -2.85 1.73 27.57
CA SER A 299 -2.43 0.43 28.08
C SER A 299 -3.56 -0.31 28.81
N ALA A 300 -4.40 0.42 29.52
CA ALA A 300 -5.55 -0.12 30.26
C ALA A 300 -6.81 -0.34 29.40
N ASN A 301 -6.87 0.22 28.19
CA ASN A 301 -8.08 0.25 27.34
C ASN A 301 -7.78 -0.19 25.91
N ARG A 302 -7.25 -1.42 25.75
CA ARG A 302 -6.79 -1.97 24.46
C ARG A 302 -7.92 -2.27 23.46
N ASP A 303 -9.17 -2.22 23.89
CA ASP A 303 -10.38 -2.27 23.06
C ASP A 303 -10.59 -0.98 22.26
N LEU A 304 -9.89 0.10 22.62
CA LEU A 304 -9.85 1.37 21.92
C LEU A 304 -8.45 1.63 21.33
N ILE A 305 -8.39 2.42 20.28
CA ILE A 305 -7.15 3.00 19.77
C ILE A 305 -7.01 4.39 20.33
N PHE A 306 -5.83 4.73 20.84
CA PHE A 306 -5.54 6.09 21.29
C PHE A 306 -4.63 6.80 20.29
N GLY A 307 -5.04 8.00 19.88
CA GLY A 307 -4.25 8.84 19.01
C GLY A 307 -4.22 10.29 19.49
N TYR A 308 -3.22 11.02 19.06
CA TYR A 308 -3.12 12.45 19.29
C TYR A 308 -2.74 13.19 18.01
N VAL A 309 -3.14 14.47 17.94
CA VAL A 309 -2.83 15.35 16.82
C VAL A 309 -2.67 16.77 17.32
N GLY A 310 -1.67 17.49 16.82
CA GLY A 310 -1.51 18.93 17.08
C GLY A 310 -2.34 19.75 16.12
N ALA A 311 -3.14 20.67 16.64
CA ALA A 311 -3.93 21.59 15.82
C ALA A 311 -3.04 22.49 14.96
N LYS A 312 -1.84 22.86 15.44
CA LYS A 312 -0.85 23.62 14.65
C LYS A 312 -0.22 22.79 13.52
N GLN A 313 -0.06 21.47 13.73
CA GLN A 313 0.54 20.60 12.76
C GLN A 313 -0.43 20.19 11.66
N TRP A 314 -1.72 20.09 11.98
CA TRP A 314 -2.73 19.65 11.02
C TRP A 314 -4.10 20.34 11.23
N GLU A 315 -4.14 21.66 10.95
CA GLU A 315 -5.31 22.54 11.14
C GLU A 315 -6.54 22.00 10.40
N ASP A 316 -6.43 21.69 9.09
CA ASP A 316 -7.56 21.21 8.27
C ASP A 316 -8.20 19.93 8.83
N PHE A 317 -7.38 19.00 9.35
CA PHE A 317 -7.88 17.78 9.97
C PHE A 317 -8.63 18.06 11.27
N THR A 318 -8.08 18.92 12.12
CA THR A 318 -8.71 19.23 13.41
C THR A 318 -9.95 20.11 13.28
N GLU A 319 -10.02 20.98 12.25
CA GLU A 319 -11.24 21.74 11.92
C GLU A 319 -12.42 20.82 11.57
N SER A 320 -12.16 19.63 11.01
CA SER A 320 -13.19 18.64 10.73
C SER A 320 -13.94 18.18 11.99
N PHE A 321 -13.31 18.30 13.16
CA PHE A 321 -13.89 17.99 14.47
C PHE A 321 -14.35 19.24 15.24
N GLU A 322 -14.64 20.33 14.54
CA GLU A 322 -15.08 21.61 15.12
C GLU A 322 -14.03 22.21 16.09
N VAL A 323 -12.75 22.04 15.77
CA VAL A 323 -11.65 22.66 16.51
C VAL A 323 -11.14 23.86 15.73
N TYR A 324 -11.34 25.05 16.30
CA TYR A 324 -10.96 26.34 15.73
C TYR A 324 -10.03 27.09 16.68
N LYS A 325 -9.45 28.19 16.24
CA LYS A 325 -8.47 29.02 17.01
C LYS A 325 -8.91 29.44 18.42
N LYS A 326 -10.23 29.41 18.71
CA LYS A 326 -10.79 29.77 20.04
C LYS A 326 -11.21 28.56 20.87
N THR A 327 -11.05 27.34 20.31
CA THR A 327 -11.42 26.11 21.03
C THR A 327 -10.42 25.86 22.15
N GLN A 328 -10.92 25.57 23.33
CA GLN A 328 -10.08 25.18 24.47
C GLN A 328 -9.45 23.81 24.20
N LEU A 329 -8.13 23.71 24.30
CA LEU A 329 -7.35 22.50 24.11
C LEU A 329 -6.61 22.13 25.40
N PRO A 330 -6.35 20.83 25.65
CA PRO A 330 -6.65 19.66 24.83
C PRO A 330 -8.15 19.32 24.76
N LYS A 331 -8.61 18.82 23.61
CA LYS A 331 -9.96 18.31 23.40
C LYS A 331 -9.92 16.82 23.06
N MET A 332 -10.82 16.03 23.65
CA MET A 332 -10.94 14.60 23.35
C MET A 332 -12.23 14.30 22.59
N ILE A 333 -12.14 13.39 21.63
CA ILE A 333 -13.28 12.86 20.88
C ILE A 333 -13.10 11.35 20.69
N VAL A 334 -14.19 10.65 20.38
CA VAL A 334 -14.14 9.26 19.92
C VAL A 334 -14.59 9.22 18.48
N TRP A 335 -13.68 8.88 17.60
CA TRP A 335 -13.89 8.84 16.15
C TRP A 335 -14.07 7.41 15.67
N ASP A 336 -14.95 7.19 14.68
CA ASP A 336 -15.17 5.87 14.10
C ASP A 336 -14.15 5.50 12.99
N GLY A 337 -13.30 6.45 12.63
CA GLY A 337 -12.33 6.29 11.54
C GLY A 337 -12.87 6.71 10.17
N ASP A 338 -14.15 7.13 10.06
CA ASP A 338 -14.79 7.56 8.81
C ASP A 338 -15.50 8.93 9.01
N GLU A 339 -16.81 8.97 9.05
CA GLU A 339 -17.57 10.22 8.99
C GLU A 339 -18.16 10.67 10.33
N GLU A 340 -18.15 9.84 11.35
CA GLU A 340 -18.83 10.11 12.62
C GLU A 340 -17.86 10.16 13.80
N TYR A 341 -18.10 11.09 14.69
CA TYR A 341 -17.40 11.15 15.96
C TYR A 341 -18.35 11.47 17.10
N SER A 342 -17.94 11.16 18.32
CA SER A 342 -18.68 11.42 19.54
C SER A 342 -17.87 12.30 20.47
N THR A 343 -18.55 13.26 21.12
CA THR A 343 -18.02 14.00 22.27
C THR A 343 -18.72 13.49 23.54
N VAL A 344 -17.99 13.42 24.66
CA VAL A 344 -18.55 13.01 25.94
C VAL A 344 -19.05 14.21 26.69
N ILE A 345 -20.31 14.18 27.16
CA ILE A 345 -20.96 15.30 27.85
C ILE A 345 -20.22 15.63 29.14
N GLY A 346 -19.83 16.90 29.29
CA GLY A 346 -19.11 17.39 30.48
C GLY A 346 -17.63 16.97 30.58
N SER A 347 -17.06 16.43 29.50
CA SER A 347 -15.63 16.06 29.41
C SER A 347 -15.04 16.47 28.06
N GLU A 348 -15.45 17.61 27.52
CA GLU A 348 -15.04 18.06 26.18
C GLU A 348 -13.62 18.62 26.14
N SER A 349 -13.11 19.17 27.25
CA SER A 349 -11.75 19.70 27.39
C SER A 349 -11.08 19.13 28.63
N ILE A 350 -9.76 19.10 28.59
CA ILE A 350 -8.92 18.60 29.69
C ILE A 350 -8.21 19.80 30.32
N ASP A 351 -8.32 19.92 31.65
CA ASP A 351 -7.55 20.87 32.44
C ASP A 351 -6.21 20.27 32.89
N GLU A 352 -5.20 21.13 33.10
CA GLU A 352 -3.87 20.71 33.48
C GLU A 352 -3.79 20.09 34.89
N THR A 353 -4.81 20.28 35.74
CA THR A 353 -4.74 19.97 37.17
C THR A 353 -4.95 18.49 37.52
N ASP A 354 -5.62 17.72 36.69
CA ASP A 354 -5.85 16.27 36.93
C ASP A 354 -6.19 15.54 35.64
N ILE A 355 -5.23 15.50 34.74
CA ILE A 355 -5.39 14.91 33.41
C ILE A 355 -5.83 13.44 33.50
N GLY A 356 -5.29 12.69 34.46
CA GLY A 356 -5.56 11.26 34.61
C GLY A 356 -7.03 10.96 34.90
N SER A 357 -7.60 11.62 35.91
CA SER A 357 -9.02 11.46 36.26
C SER A 357 -9.95 11.96 35.16
N GLN A 358 -9.55 13.01 34.45
CA GLN A 358 -10.36 13.54 33.34
C GLN A 358 -10.38 12.58 32.14
N VAL A 359 -9.24 11.98 31.77
CA VAL A 359 -9.17 10.95 30.74
C VAL A 359 -10.00 9.71 31.15
N SER A 360 -9.89 9.26 32.41
CA SER A 360 -10.70 8.14 32.92
C SER A 360 -12.20 8.45 32.83
N ARG A 361 -12.62 9.64 33.28
CA ARG A 361 -14.02 10.07 33.20
C ARG A 361 -14.53 10.16 31.77
N PHE A 362 -13.68 10.62 30.84
CA PHE A 362 -14.04 10.64 29.44
C PHE A 362 -14.31 9.23 28.89
N ILE A 363 -13.42 8.26 29.21
CA ILE A 363 -13.58 6.87 28.76
C ILE A 363 -14.82 6.22 29.39
N GLU A 364 -15.06 6.45 30.69
CA GLU A 364 -16.25 5.97 31.38
C GLU A 364 -17.53 6.54 30.77
N GLY A 365 -17.61 7.87 30.59
CA GLY A 365 -18.74 8.52 29.96
C GLY A 365 -19.01 8.03 28.53
N TYR A 366 -17.98 7.73 27.76
CA TYR A 366 -18.13 7.10 26.46
C TYR A 366 -18.76 5.70 26.58
N ARG A 367 -18.28 4.86 27.49
CA ARG A 367 -18.79 3.49 27.72
C ARG A 367 -20.23 3.48 28.26
N GLU A 368 -20.59 4.46 29.06
CA GLU A 368 -21.95 4.62 29.58
C GLU A 368 -22.94 5.19 28.53
N GLY A 369 -22.42 5.61 27.37
CA GLY A 369 -23.24 6.19 26.31
C GLY A 369 -23.62 7.65 26.55
N SER A 370 -22.95 8.33 27.50
CA SER A 370 -23.13 9.76 27.77
C SER A 370 -22.46 10.64 26.71
N VAL A 371 -22.88 10.49 25.43
CA VAL A 371 -22.22 11.06 24.27
C VAL A 371 -23.16 11.84 23.37
N ILE A 372 -22.63 12.83 22.68
CA ILE A 372 -23.28 13.53 21.57
C ILE A 372 -22.57 13.07 20.29
N GLN A 373 -23.34 12.42 19.42
CA GLN A 373 -22.84 12.04 18.09
C GLN A 373 -22.87 13.24 17.16
N LYS A 374 -21.80 13.40 16.40
CA LYS A 374 -21.60 14.45 15.40
C LYS A 374 -21.08 13.86 14.12
N ARG A 375 -21.27 14.57 13.01
CA ARG A 375 -20.65 14.25 11.73
C ARG A 375 -19.53 15.22 11.45
N ILE A 376 -18.50 14.71 10.79
CA ILE A 376 -17.36 15.51 10.36
C ILE A 376 -17.86 16.56 9.36
N SER A 377 -17.57 17.83 9.67
CA SER A 377 -17.93 18.98 8.83
C SER A 377 -16.81 19.28 7.85
N GLY A 378 -17.06 19.14 6.55
CA GLY A 378 -16.08 19.48 5.50
C GLY A 378 -15.66 18.27 4.64
N PRO A 379 -14.74 18.44 3.70
CA PRO A 379 -14.23 17.34 2.90
C PRO A 379 -13.43 16.41 3.82
N THR A 380 -14.04 15.34 4.24
CA THR A 380 -13.42 14.26 5.00
C THR A 380 -12.14 13.81 4.27
N PHE A 381 -11.08 13.41 4.99
CA PHE A 381 -9.91 12.79 4.36
C PHE A 381 -10.31 11.60 3.46
N MET A 382 -11.31 10.82 3.86
CA MET A 382 -11.95 9.82 2.99
C MET A 382 -12.75 10.45 1.85
N GLY A 383 -13.43 11.58 2.08
CA GLY A 383 -14.04 12.40 1.04
C GLY A 383 -12.98 13.00 0.10
N PHE A 384 -11.82 13.43 0.62
CA PHE A 384 -10.70 13.91 -0.17
C PHE A 384 -10.03 12.77 -0.97
N VAL A 385 -9.88 11.58 -0.40
CA VAL A 385 -9.41 10.37 -1.13
C VAL A 385 -10.47 9.89 -2.12
N LYS A 386 -11.76 9.96 -1.78
CA LYS A 386 -12.88 9.72 -2.70
C LYS A 386 -13.08 10.88 -3.69
N SER A 387 -12.75 12.12 -3.35
CA SER A 387 -12.88 13.28 -4.25
C SER A 387 -11.82 13.30 -5.33
N ASN A 388 -10.70 12.60 -5.19
CA ASN A 388 -9.82 12.32 -6.31
C ASN A 388 -10.54 11.47 -7.39
N ILE A 389 -11.45 10.58 -6.99
CA ILE A 389 -12.38 9.90 -7.89
C ILE A 389 -13.47 10.90 -8.35
N GLY A 390 -13.98 11.75 -7.47
CA GLY A 390 -14.95 12.80 -7.78
C GLY A 390 -14.38 13.86 -8.75
N VAL A 391 -13.13 14.27 -8.54
CA VAL A 391 -12.41 15.18 -9.47
C VAL A 391 -12.16 14.50 -10.82
N GLN A 392 -11.79 13.23 -10.85
CA GLN A 392 -11.66 12.47 -12.09
C GLN A 392 -13.02 12.33 -12.81
N ILE A 393 -14.09 12.05 -12.09
CA ILE A 393 -15.45 12.00 -12.63
C ILE A 393 -15.87 13.37 -13.17
N LEU A 394 -15.55 14.46 -12.47
CA LEU A 394 -15.81 15.82 -12.92
C LEU A 394 -15.02 16.15 -14.20
N PHE A 395 -13.74 15.77 -14.29
CA PHE A 395 -12.94 15.93 -15.50
C PHE A 395 -13.45 15.07 -16.66
N ILE A 396 -13.87 13.84 -16.42
CA ILE A 396 -14.49 12.97 -17.41
C ILE A 396 -15.82 13.59 -17.90
N PHE A 397 -16.65 14.09 -16.99
CA PHE A 397 -17.90 14.76 -17.34
C PHE A 397 -17.65 16.03 -18.16
N LEU A 398 -16.70 16.87 -17.75
CA LEU A 398 -16.30 18.07 -18.50
C LEU A 398 -15.74 17.71 -19.89
N PHE A 399 -14.92 16.67 -19.97
CA PHE A 399 -14.40 16.16 -21.24
C PHE A 399 -15.53 15.67 -22.18
N VAL A 400 -16.48 14.90 -21.64
CA VAL A 400 -17.65 14.42 -22.40
C VAL A 400 -18.51 15.60 -22.90
N VAL A 401 -18.72 16.63 -22.06
CA VAL A 401 -19.45 17.86 -22.47
C VAL A 401 -18.69 18.60 -23.57
N ILE A 402 -17.37 18.76 -23.46
CA ILE A 402 -16.54 19.40 -24.49
C ILE A 402 -16.62 18.62 -25.83
N VAL A 403 -16.49 17.30 -25.77
CA VAL A 403 -16.59 16.43 -26.95
C VAL A 403 -17.98 16.53 -27.56
N MET A 404 -19.04 16.54 -26.75
CA MET A 404 -20.41 16.70 -27.21
C MET A 404 -20.65 18.06 -27.88
N VAL A 405 -20.12 19.15 -27.32
CA VAL A 405 -20.18 20.50 -27.92
C VAL A 405 -19.38 20.55 -29.24
N MET A 406 -18.21 19.90 -29.30
CA MET A 406 -17.45 19.79 -30.55
C MET A 406 -18.19 19.00 -31.61
N ILE A 407 -18.85 17.90 -31.27
CA ILE A 407 -19.66 17.10 -32.20
C ILE A 407 -20.84 17.93 -32.71
N LEU A 408 -21.55 18.64 -31.83
CA LEU A 408 -22.63 19.55 -32.19
C LEU A 408 -22.15 20.69 -33.12
N ALA A 409 -20.98 21.28 -32.86
CA ALA A 409 -20.40 22.33 -33.71
C ALA A 409 -19.97 21.81 -35.08
N ILE A 410 -19.61 20.53 -35.20
CA ILE A 410 -19.28 19.90 -36.48
C ILE A 410 -20.56 19.52 -37.23
N THR A 411 -21.62 19.09 -36.57
CA THR A 411 -22.90 18.70 -37.18
C THR A 411 -23.78 19.88 -37.54
N THR A 412 -23.54 21.09 -36.97
CA THR A 412 -24.28 22.32 -37.32
C THR A 412 -23.62 23.16 -38.42
N LYS A 413 -22.59 22.64 -39.09
CA LYS A 413 -22.14 23.28 -40.35
C LYS A 413 -23.18 23.06 -41.41
N GLU A 414 -24.07 24.07 -41.57
CA GLU A 414 -25.06 24.16 -42.63
C GLU A 414 -24.40 24.10 -43.99
N GLU A 415 -25.05 23.37 -44.90
CA GLU A 415 -24.74 23.36 -46.33
C GLU A 415 -24.90 24.76 -46.92
N PRO A 416 -24.02 25.22 -47.82
CA PRO A 416 -24.23 26.47 -48.53
C PRO A 416 -25.40 26.33 -49.52
N LEU A 417 -26.45 27.13 -49.31
CA LEU A 417 -27.56 27.30 -50.26
C LEU A 417 -27.03 27.67 -51.63
N THR A 418 -27.14 26.79 -52.58
CA THR A 418 -26.98 27.07 -54.04
C THR A 418 -28.12 27.92 -54.49
N VAL A 419 -27.88 29.23 -54.68
CA VAL A 419 -28.79 30.14 -55.41
C VAL A 419 -28.59 29.94 -56.92
N GLY A 420 -29.64 29.47 -57.59
CA GLY A 420 -29.69 29.26 -59.00
C GLY A 420 -29.58 30.58 -59.77
N THR A 421 -28.79 30.54 -60.79
CA THR A 421 -28.60 31.53 -61.85
C THR A 421 -29.92 31.82 -62.58
N ARG A 422 -30.24 33.11 -62.73
CA ARG A 422 -31.18 33.56 -63.81
C ARG A 422 -30.59 34.79 -64.48
N ASP A 423 -30.35 34.66 -65.77
CA ASP A 423 -29.89 35.65 -66.73
C ASP A 423 -30.83 36.84 -66.78
N GLN A 424 -30.33 38.06 -66.90
CA GLN A 424 -30.41 38.94 -68.08
C GLN A 424 -30.03 40.39 -67.79
N VAL A 425 -29.08 40.87 -68.57
CA VAL A 425 -29.04 42.00 -69.53
C VAL A 425 -28.96 43.42 -68.95
N ASP A 426 -27.84 44.02 -69.27
CA ASP A 426 -27.53 45.36 -69.84
C ASP A 426 -27.83 46.66 -69.07
N ASP A 427 -26.90 47.46 -68.88
CA ASP A 427 -26.47 48.67 -69.55
C ASP A 427 -25.89 49.75 -68.61
N GLY A 428 -24.71 50.22 -68.93
CA GLY A 428 -24.42 51.65 -68.88
C GLY A 428 -23.73 52.28 -67.71
N SER A 429 -22.39 52.44 -67.91
CA SER A 429 -21.65 53.72 -67.70
C SER A 429 -21.22 54.16 -66.32
N SER A 430 -19.86 54.16 -66.22
CA SER A 430 -19.06 55.36 -65.92
C SER A 430 -18.79 55.72 -64.42
N SER A 431 -17.56 55.71 -64.20
CA SER A 431 -16.70 56.68 -63.49
C SER A 431 -16.17 56.28 -62.07
N THR A 432 -14.89 55.97 -62.12
CA THR A 432 -13.88 56.15 -61.09
C THR A 432 -13.78 57.66 -60.72
N PRO A 433 -13.21 58.13 -59.54
CA PRO A 433 -11.90 57.74 -59.05
C PRO A 433 -11.72 57.66 -57.51
N GLN A 434 -10.60 57.06 -57.14
CA GLN A 434 -9.86 57.21 -55.93
C GLN A 434 -9.36 58.65 -55.70
N PRO A 435 -8.54 59.05 -54.65
CA PRO A 435 -8.09 58.38 -53.43
C PRO A 435 -8.09 59.25 -52.11
N GLU A 436 -7.53 58.80 -51.04
CA GLU A 436 -6.58 59.41 -50.06
C GLU A 436 -6.80 59.01 -48.61
N THR A 437 -5.82 58.28 -48.12
CA THR A 437 -4.84 58.51 -47.06
C THR A 437 -5.24 59.30 -45.80
N ARG A 438 -4.90 58.76 -44.66
CA ARG A 438 -4.01 59.23 -43.56
C ARG A 438 -4.46 58.72 -42.19
N GLU A 439 -3.61 57.95 -41.57
CA GLU A 439 -2.70 58.26 -40.42
C GLU A 439 -3.41 58.57 -39.10
N ALA A 440 -3.24 57.68 -38.18
CA ALA A 440 -2.23 57.67 -37.10
C ALA A 440 -2.63 58.35 -35.77
N LEU A 441 -2.16 57.73 -34.75
CA LEU A 441 -1.81 58.14 -33.34
C LEU A 441 -2.78 57.57 -32.29
N LYS A 442 -2.26 56.60 -31.45
CA LYS A 442 -1.41 56.71 -30.23
C LYS A 442 -2.18 57.11 -28.95
N GLU A 443 -1.89 56.28 -27.95
CA GLU A 443 -1.79 56.55 -26.48
C GLU A 443 -3.13 56.66 -25.73
N ASP A 444 -3.37 55.83 -24.77
CA ASP A 444 -2.66 55.56 -23.50
C ASP A 444 -2.91 54.12 -22.99
#